data_891026d880195e2a410a0f973a5ac446
#
_entry.id   891026d880195e2a410a0f973a5ac446
#
_cell.length_a   1.000
_cell.length_b   1.000
_cell.length_c   1.000
_cell.angle_alpha   90.00
_cell.angle_beta   90.00
_cell.angle_gamma   90.00
#
_symmetry.space_group_name_H-M   'P 1'
#
loop_
_entity.id
_entity.type
_entity.pdbx_description
1 polymer ?
#
loop_
_entity_poly.entity_id
_entity_poly.type
_entity_poly.pdbx_seq_one_letter_code
_entity_poly.pdbx_strand_id
1 'polypeptide(L)'
;MAAVPVTAKLVGTATSNSFTVAISSTTAVRTYIEYGYSKSAIAGKTSFFNIAKGSTKNISVTNLKANALVYYKVKYAVGTSLNYSSLTQRSVKTAIAEQLSSNTFAIQADPHMDENSSAEVYEGTLKQIVAVSPGFLMDLGDIFMVDKLPNKTEANIRGRFELMKGYYQKLGSVPLKICLGNHDGELGYSSFNTKKYRKEYFPEQTGELAYFSFTGPDQLHVVLDPFTYTMKNPTAAGWEWTLGKAQYDWLVDTLKNSKEKHKFIYIHHLLVGDPTSRGGVEIAMKNEWGGKNNDGTYGFDANRPGWGKPIHQLLLDYKVGFVFKGHDHLYVKQELDGIIYQTVPQPSHPGDKINVNQYGYISGKGVGGSGFLKVSTSGNQAKVDFILFDGKVADTYTRNV
;
A
#
# COMPACT_ATOMS: atom_id res chain seq x y z
N MET A 1 -38.42 -15.28 26.08
CA MET A 1 -37.71 -14.65 24.98
C MET A 1 -36.83 -15.71 24.33
N ALA A 2 -36.89 -15.88 23.00
CA ALA A 2 -36.00 -16.80 22.30
C ALA A 2 -34.52 -16.34 22.51
N ALA A 3 -33.62 -17.29 22.74
CA ALA A 3 -32.21 -17.00 22.91
C ALA A 3 -31.63 -16.32 21.66
N VAL A 4 -30.83 -15.28 21.84
CA VAL A 4 -30.15 -14.58 20.71
C VAL A 4 -29.15 -15.55 20.09
N PRO A 5 -29.30 -15.93 18.80
CA PRO A 5 -28.47 -16.97 18.19
C PRO A 5 -27.04 -16.50 17.86
N VAL A 6 -26.75 -15.21 17.99
CA VAL A 6 -25.49 -14.58 17.59
C VAL A 6 -24.76 -13.99 18.79
N THR A 7 -23.46 -14.23 18.87
CA THR A 7 -22.55 -13.59 19.81
C THR A 7 -21.43 -12.88 19.04
N ALA A 8 -20.88 -11.81 19.62
CA ALA A 8 -19.81 -11.04 19.02
C ALA A 8 -18.75 -10.66 20.05
N LYS A 9 -17.49 -10.79 19.70
CA LYS A 9 -16.34 -10.45 20.54
C LYS A 9 -15.28 -9.70 19.72
N LEU A 10 -14.70 -8.65 20.29
CA LEU A 10 -13.55 -7.97 19.67
C LEU A 10 -12.34 -8.93 19.66
N VAL A 11 -11.62 -8.98 18.54
CA VAL A 11 -10.40 -9.79 18.35
C VAL A 11 -9.19 -8.89 18.50
N GLY A 12 -8.40 -9.13 19.53
CA GLY A 12 -7.21 -8.31 19.81
C GLY A 12 -7.53 -6.86 20.13
N THR A 13 -6.58 -5.98 19.86
CA THR A 13 -6.71 -4.53 19.98
C THR A 13 -7.02 -3.89 18.63
N ALA A 14 -7.69 -2.75 18.62
CA ALA A 14 -7.88 -1.98 17.39
C ALA A 14 -6.53 -1.37 16.94
N THR A 15 -6.30 -1.36 15.63
CA THR A 15 -5.21 -0.60 15.02
C THR A 15 -5.57 0.87 14.88
N SER A 16 -4.70 1.67 14.28
CA SER A 16 -5.01 3.09 14.00
C SER A 16 -6.13 3.27 12.97
N ASN A 17 -6.41 2.26 12.14
CA ASN A 17 -7.37 2.36 11.04
C ASN A 17 -8.38 1.21 10.95
N SER A 18 -8.36 0.26 11.90
CA SER A 18 -9.24 -0.92 11.84
C SER A 18 -9.49 -1.57 13.20
N PHE A 19 -10.55 -2.38 13.29
CA PHE A 19 -10.76 -3.38 14.33
C PHE A 19 -11.49 -4.60 13.76
N THR A 20 -11.33 -5.74 14.41
CA THR A 20 -11.94 -7.00 13.99
C THR A 20 -12.90 -7.53 15.06
N VAL A 21 -14.05 -8.04 14.62
CA VAL A 21 -15.05 -8.67 15.47
C VAL A 21 -15.22 -10.13 15.05
N ALA A 22 -15.01 -11.06 15.98
CA ALA A 22 -15.40 -12.46 15.82
C ALA A 22 -16.89 -12.59 16.09
N ILE A 23 -17.64 -13.05 15.11
CA ILE A 23 -19.10 -13.25 15.20
C ILE A 23 -19.36 -14.75 15.08
N SER A 24 -19.94 -15.32 16.14
CA SER A 24 -20.34 -16.74 16.21
C SER A 24 -21.85 -16.87 16.18
N SER A 25 -22.37 -17.92 15.55
CA SER A 25 -23.81 -18.14 15.49
C SER A 25 -24.18 -19.61 15.69
N THR A 26 -25.22 -19.85 16.47
CA THR A 26 -25.81 -21.18 16.68
C THR A 26 -26.77 -21.61 15.56
N THR A 27 -27.11 -20.71 14.64
CA THR A 27 -27.92 -20.94 13.44
C THR A 27 -27.25 -20.34 12.23
N ALA A 28 -27.65 -20.71 11.02
CA ALA A 28 -27.18 -20.04 9.80
C ALA A 28 -27.71 -18.61 9.76
N VAL A 29 -26.82 -17.62 9.61
CA VAL A 29 -27.14 -16.18 9.58
C VAL A 29 -26.42 -15.45 8.47
N ARG A 30 -27.06 -14.36 7.98
CA ARG A 30 -26.40 -13.32 7.20
C ARG A 30 -26.15 -12.13 8.12
N THR A 31 -24.94 -11.57 8.11
CA THR A 31 -24.51 -10.54 9.05
C THR A 31 -23.69 -9.43 8.38
N TYR A 32 -23.66 -8.27 8.98
CA TYR A 32 -22.76 -7.14 8.68
C TYR A 32 -22.57 -6.30 9.93
N ILE A 33 -21.60 -5.39 9.89
CA ILE A 33 -21.35 -4.44 11.00
C ILE A 33 -21.68 -3.04 10.51
N GLU A 34 -22.56 -2.34 11.24
CA GLU A 34 -22.74 -0.90 11.12
C GLU A 34 -21.76 -0.20 12.04
N TYR A 35 -21.15 0.91 11.60
CA TYR A 35 -20.19 1.66 12.41
C TYR A 35 -20.21 3.17 12.11
N GLY A 36 -19.71 3.96 13.06
CA GLY A 36 -19.63 5.41 12.91
C GLY A 36 -18.97 6.06 14.12
N TYR A 37 -18.73 7.35 14.03
CA TYR A 37 -18.02 8.13 15.06
C TYR A 37 -18.96 8.83 16.05
N SER A 38 -20.25 8.67 15.90
CA SER A 38 -21.26 9.19 16.83
C SER A 38 -22.13 8.06 17.33
N LYS A 39 -22.48 8.09 18.62
CA LYS A 39 -23.38 7.11 19.23
C LYS A 39 -24.77 7.09 18.58
N SER A 40 -25.23 8.24 18.10
CA SER A 40 -26.55 8.42 17.49
C SER A 40 -26.54 8.34 15.96
N ALA A 41 -25.38 8.48 15.29
CA ALA A 41 -25.26 8.48 13.84
C ALA A 41 -24.24 7.43 13.39
N ILE A 42 -24.74 6.26 13.01
CA ILE A 42 -23.97 5.14 12.45
C ILE A 42 -24.20 5.12 10.95
N ALA A 43 -23.26 5.65 10.15
CA ALA A 43 -23.44 5.85 8.71
C ALA A 43 -22.70 4.80 7.86
N GLY A 44 -21.61 4.20 8.39
CA GLY A 44 -20.82 3.19 7.69
C GLY A 44 -21.36 1.78 7.89
N LYS A 45 -21.13 0.89 6.91
CA LYS A 45 -21.40 -0.54 7.05
C LYS A 45 -20.39 -1.37 6.26
N THR A 46 -20.09 -2.56 6.78
CA THR A 46 -19.30 -3.57 6.05
C THR A 46 -20.13 -4.23 4.95
N SER A 47 -19.47 -5.02 4.10
CA SER A 47 -20.15 -5.99 3.24
C SER A 47 -20.96 -6.99 4.08
N PHE A 48 -21.86 -7.71 3.41
CA PHE A 48 -22.62 -8.80 4.01
C PHE A 48 -21.79 -10.08 4.02
N PHE A 49 -21.90 -10.84 5.12
CA PHE A 49 -21.23 -12.14 5.29
C PHE A 49 -22.24 -13.19 5.72
N ASN A 50 -22.05 -14.41 5.22
CA ASN A 50 -22.80 -15.57 5.68
C ASN A 50 -21.96 -16.32 6.72
N ILE A 51 -22.60 -16.74 7.80
CA ILE A 51 -22.02 -17.57 8.87
C ILE A 51 -22.87 -18.84 8.97
N ALA A 52 -22.25 -19.99 8.79
CA ALA A 52 -22.93 -21.28 8.91
C ALA A 52 -23.26 -21.56 10.40
N LYS A 53 -24.27 -22.46 10.61
CA LYS A 53 -24.63 -22.92 11.96
C LYS A 53 -23.38 -23.45 12.70
N GLY A 54 -23.18 -23.02 13.92
CA GLY A 54 -22.07 -23.43 14.80
C GLY A 54 -20.71 -22.86 14.43
N SER A 55 -20.64 -21.94 13.45
CA SER A 55 -19.38 -21.36 12.96
C SER A 55 -19.12 -19.98 13.53
N THR A 56 -17.85 -19.56 13.45
CA THR A 56 -17.38 -18.21 13.78
C THR A 56 -16.72 -17.60 12.54
N LYS A 57 -16.96 -16.32 12.32
CA LYS A 57 -16.30 -15.53 11.27
C LYS A 57 -15.75 -14.23 11.85
N ASN A 58 -14.50 -13.94 11.51
CA ASN A 58 -13.87 -12.66 11.81
C ASN A 58 -14.26 -11.67 10.71
N ILE A 59 -14.80 -10.52 11.12
CA ILE A 59 -15.21 -9.42 10.24
C ILE A 59 -14.47 -8.18 10.67
N SER A 60 -13.67 -7.60 9.76
CA SER A 60 -12.92 -6.38 10.02
C SER A 60 -13.70 -5.16 9.54
N VAL A 61 -13.65 -4.12 10.36
CA VAL A 61 -14.04 -2.75 10.00
C VAL A 61 -12.76 -1.99 9.76
N THR A 62 -12.61 -1.45 8.57
CA THR A 62 -11.37 -0.82 8.09
C THR A 62 -11.61 0.64 7.68
N ASN A 63 -10.56 1.35 7.28
CA ASN A 63 -10.60 2.75 6.85
C ASN A 63 -11.13 3.69 7.95
N LEU A 64 -10.73 3.42 9.17
CA LEU A 64 -11.12 4.22 10.33
C LEU A 64 -10.13 5.34 10.58
N LYS A 65 -10.61 6.41 11.22
CA LYS A 65 -9.75 7.49 11.72
C LYS A 65 -8.92 6.97 12.90
N ALA A 66 -7.64 7.34 12.94
CA ALA A 66 -6.78 7.08 14.08
C ALA A 66 -7.23 7.88 15.33
N ASN A 67 -6.92 7.34 16.52
CA ASN A 67 -7.25 7.93 17.81
C ASN A 67 -8.72 8.33 17.97
N ALA A 68 -9.62 7.63 17.31
CA ALA A 68 -11.05 7.92 17.25
C ALA A 68 -11.87 6.88 18.04
N LEU A 69 -12.93 7.32 18.68
CA LEU A 69 -13.91 6.43 19.28
C LEU A 69 -14.93 6.03 18.21
N VAL A 70 -14.97 4.74 17.90
CA VAL A 70 -15.88 4.17 16.88
C VAL A 70 -16.97 3.38 17.58
N TYR A 71 -18.22 3.71 17.31
CA TYR A 71 -19.39 2.96 17.74
C TYR A 71 -19.77 1.95 16.67
N TYR A 72 -20.14 0.74 17.06
CA TYR A 72 -20.55 -0.29 16.12
C TYR A 72 -21.69 -1.18 16.62
N LYS A 73 -22.47 -1.72 15.68
CA LYS A 73 -23.52 -2.70 15.91
C LYS A 73 -23.37 -3.87 14.96
N VAL A 74 -23.46 -5.09 15.49
CA VAL A 74 -23.56 -6.27 14.65
C VAL A 74 -25.03 -6.46 14.28
N LYS A 75 -25.32 -6.49 13.01
CA LYS A 75 -26.64 -6.74 12.43
C LYS A 75 -26.66 -8.16 11.87
N TYR A 76 -27.75 -8.89 12.14
CA TYR A 76 -27.89 -10.27 11.65
C TYR A 76 -29.34 -10.61 11.29
N ALA A 77 -29.48 -11.48 10.30
CA ALA A 77 -30.75 -12.06 9.92
C ALA A 77 -30.64 -13.61 9.84
N VAL A 78 -31.60 -14.34 10.37
CA VAL A 78 -31.57 -15.80 10.44
C VAL A 78 -32.10 -16.38 9.12
N GLY A 79 -31.41 -17.38 8.59
CA GLY A 79 -31.77 -18.06 7.36
C GLY A 79 -31.85 -17.12 6.16
N THR A 80 -32.97 -17.15 5.45
CA THR A 80 -33.24 -16.30 4.27
C THR A 80 -33.95 -14.99 4.59
N SER A 81 -34.18 -14.68 5.88
CA SER A 81 -34.85 -13.45 6.29
C SER A 81 -34.04 -12.21 5.85
N LEU A 82 -34.79 -11.17 5.46
CA LEU A 82 -34.23 -9.83 5.20
C LEU A 82 -34.43 -8.87 6.37
N ASN A 83 -35.11 -9.34 7.45
CA ASN A 83 -35.30 -8.55 8.67
C ASN A 83 -34.10 -8.73 9.58
N TYR A 84 -33.30 -7.64 9.74
CA TYR A 84 -32.09 -7.65 10.54
C TYR A 84 -32.36 -7.24 12.00
N SER A 85 -32.01 -8.12 12.92
CA SER A 85 -31.88 -7.83 14.33
C SER A 85 -30.51 -7.20 14.63
N SER A 86 -30.35 -6.58 15.80
CA SER A 86 -29.09 -5.95 16.23
C SER A 86 -28.65 -6.51 17.56
N LEU A 87 -27.36 -6.77 17.72
CA LEU A 87 -26.75 -6.85 19.03
C LEU A 87 -26.64 -5.45 19.66
N THR A 88 -26.45 -5.43 20.97
CA THR A 88 -26.18 -4.17 21.71
C THR A 88 -25.03 -3.42 21.09
N GLN A 89 -25.19 -2.11 20.92
CA GLN A 89 -24.15 -1.23 20.44
C GLN A 89 -22.94 -1.25 21.37
N ARG A 90 -21.77 -1.32 20.77
CA ARG A 90 -20.47 -1.27 21.45
C ARG A 90 -19.62 -0.15 20.88
N SER A 91 -18.53 0.14 21.53
CA SER A 91 -17.52 1.08 21.03
C SER A 91 -16.12 0.49 21.17
N VAL A 92 -15.24 0.97 20.33
CA VAL A 92 -13.80 0.67 20.34
C VAL A 92 -13.05 1.94 20.00
N LYS A 93 -11.94 2.19 20.68
CA LYS A 93 -11.04 3.31 20.32
C LYS A 93 -9.94 2.78 19.42
N THR A 94 -9.81 3.38 18.23
CA THR A 94 -8.67 3.10 17.34
C THR A 94 -7.39 3.59 17.99
N ALA A 95 -6.28 2.91 17.71
CA ALA A 95 -4.96 3.32 18.17
C ALA A 95 -4.58 4.71 17.61
N ILE A 96 -3.61 5.35 18.23
CA ILE A 96 -2.96 6.54 17.66
C ILE A 96 -2.25 6.10 16.38
N ALA A 97 -2.27 6.93 15.33
CA ALA A 97 -1.46 6.66 14.15
C ALA A 97 0.02 6.57 14.56
N GLU A 98 0.73 5.63 13.97
CA GLU A 98 2.17 5.53 14.21
C GLU A 98 2.82 6.87 13.84
N GLN A 99 3.57 7.43 14.77
CA GLN A 99 4.35 8.64 14.56
C GLN A 99 5.82 8.30 14.78
N LEU A 100 6.59 8.40 13.71
CA LEU A 100 8.03 8.21 13.77
C LEU A 100 8.72 9.43 14.35
N SER A 101 9.86 9.22 14.97
CA SER A 101 10.68 10.31 15.54
C SER A 101 11.83 10.74 14.63
N SER A 102 12.09 10.01 13.55
CA SER A 102 13.21 10.27 12.63
C SER A 102 12.81 11.12 11.44
N ASN A 103 13.64 12.08 11.08
CA ASN A 103 13.53 12.86 9.85
C ASN A 103 14.15 12.16 8.64
N THR A 104 14.73 10.97 8.82
CA THR A 104 15.44 10.23 7.79
C THR A 104 14.83 8.85 7.61
N PHE A 105 14.63 8.42 6.37
CA PHE A 105 14.15 7.10 6.02
C PHE A 105 14.84 6.57 4.76
N ALA A 106 14.76 5.25 4.55
CA ALA A 106 15.30 4.56 3.40
C ALA A 106 14.17 4.03 2.51
N ILE A 107 14.42 3.92 1.20
CA ILE A 107 13.48 3.35 0.22
C ILE A 107 14.25 2.42 -0.69
N GLN A 108 13.73 1.21 -0.90
CA GLN A 108 14.15 0.28 -1.93
C GLN A 108 12.92 -0.25 -2.70
N ALA A 109 13.16 -0.93 -3.81
CA ALA A 109 12.11 -1.53 -4.63
C ALA A 109 12.64 -2.76 -5.36
N ASP A 110 11.78 -3.72 -5.63
CA ASP A 110 12.07 -4.81 -6.56
C ASP A 110 13.32 -5.62 -6.17
N PRO A 111 13.43 -6.15 -4.93
CA PRO A 111 14.60 -6.94 -4.54
C PRO A 111 14.74 -8.23 -5.37
N HIS A 112 13.64 -8.78 -5.90
CA HIS A 112 13.63 -9.86 -6.90
C HIS A 112 14.61 -11.00 -6.60
N MET A 113 14.61 -11.50 -5.33
CA MET A 113 15.58 -12.52 -4.91
C MET A 113 15.25 -13.91 -5.49
N ASP A 114 14.95 -13.98 -6.79
CA ASP A 114 14.63 -15.18 -7.56
C ASP A 114 15.37 -15.24 -8.91
N GLU A 115 15.46 -14.13 -9.62
CA GLU A 115 16.14 -14.02 -10.92
C GLU A 115 16.81 -12.65 -11.07
N ASN A 116 17.89 -12.59 -11.82
CA ASN A 116 18.65 -11.34 -12.06
C ASN A 116 19.02 -10.60 -10.77
N SER A 117 19.27 -11.35 -9.69
CA SER A 117 19.65 -10.81 -8.41
C SER A 117 20.95 -11.46 -7.89
N SER A 118 21.65 -10.74 -7.03
CA SER A 118 22.86 -11.19 -6.33
C SER A 118 22.64 -11.04 -4.84
N ALA A 119 22.82 -12.13 -4.10
CA ALA A 119 22.76 -12.11 -2.64
C ALA A 119 23.81 -11.17 -2.06
N GLU A 120 25.04 -11.16 -2.60
CA GLU A 120 26.13 -10.29 -2.16
C GLU A 120 25.76 -8.81 -2.31
N VAL A 121 25.25 -8.41 -3.49
CA VAL A 121 24.81 -7.03 -3.77
C VAL A 121 23.67 -6.63 -2.83
N TYR A 122 22.68 -7.51 -2.65
CA TYR A 122 21.56 -7.21 -1.77
C TYR A 122 21.97 -7.09 -0.30
N GLU A 123 22.82 -7.96 0.18
CA GLU A 123 23.37 -7.89 1.55
C GLU A 123 24.21 -6.62 1.74
N GLY A 124 24.99 -6.23 0.72
CA GLY A 124 25.66 -4.94 0.68
C GLY A 124 24.70 -3.78 0.84
N THR A 125 23.60 -3.77 0.07
CA THR A 125 22.55 -2.73 0.16
C THR A 125 21.93 -2.68 1.57
N LEU A 126 21.52 -3.83 2.12
CA LEU A 126 20.95 -3.89 3.48
C LEU A 126 21.92 -3.37 4.54
N LYS A 127 23.21 -3.69 4.41
CA LYS A 127 24.26 -3.16 5.29
C LYS A 127 24.35 -1.64 5.23
N GLN A 128 24.27 -1.04 4.04
CA GLN A 128 24.31 0.41 3.88
C GLN A 128 23.02 1.06 4.42
N ILE A 129 21.86 0.41 4.26
CA ILE A 129 20.61 0.88 4.88
C ILE A 129 20.76 0.97 6.39
N VAL A 130 21.29 -0.06 7.05
CA VAL A 130 21.53 -0.05 8.50
C VAL A 130 22.53 1.05 8.88
N ALA A 131 23.58 1.24 8.10
CA ALA A 131 24.63 2.23 8.38
C ALA A 131 24.10 3.68 8.38
N VAL A 132 23.08 4.00 7.59
CA VAL A 132 22.46 5.34 7.60
C VAL A 132 21.44 5.53 8.71
N SER A 133 21.18 4.52 9.52
CA SER A 133 20.29 4.55 10.69
C SER A 133 18.94 5.21 10.42
N PRO A 134 18.17 4.74 9.43
CA PRO A 134 16.89 5.38 9.08
C PRO A 134 15.83 5.05 10.13
N GLY A 135 14.82 5.89 10.25
CA GLY A 135 13.64 5.62 11.08
C GLY A 135 12.81 4.45 10.58
N PHE A 136 12.89 4.14 9.28
CA PHE A 136 12.29 2.96 8.66
C PHE A 136 12.88 2.71 7.27
N LEU A 137 12.71 1.48 6.77
CA LEU A 137 12.84 1.11 5.37
C LEU A 137 11.45 0.98 4.74
N MET A 138 11.19 1.68 3.64
CA MET A 138 10.07 1.45 2.75
C MET A 138 10.52 0.54 1.61
N ASP A 139 9.88 -0.63 1.48
CA ASP A 139 10.05 -1.50 0.31
C ASP A 139 8.85 -1.35 -0.62
N LEU A 140 9.10 -1.04 -1.89
CA LEU A 140 8.05 -0.70 -2.86
C LEU A 140 7.48 -1.92 -3.60
N GLY A 141 7.77 -3.14 -3.14
CA GLY A 141 7.15 -4.35 -3.69
C GLY A 141 8.04 -5.16 -4.62
N ASP A 142 7.44 -6.21 -5.18
CA ASP A 142 8.12 -7.30 -5.87
C ASP A 142 9.16 -7.96 -4.96
N ILE A 143 8.68 -8.33 -3.78
CA ILE A 143 9.44 -8.88 -2.66
C ILE A 143 9.40 -10.40 -2.69
N PHE A 144 8.18 -10.96 -2.71
CA PHE A 144 7.97 -12.40 -2.48
C PHE A 144 7.97 -13.21 -3.76
N MET A 145 7.74 -12.59 -4.91
CA MET A 145 7.77 -13.22 -6.24
C MET A 145 6.93 -14.49 -6.33
N VAL A 146 5.76 -14.51 -5.69
CA VAL A 146 4.93 -15.71 -5.56
C VAL A 146 4.33 -16.15 -6.88
N ASP A 147 3.98 -15.23 -7.77
CA ASP A 147 3.43 -15.55 -9.09
C ASP A 147 4.46 -16.19 -10.04
N LYS A 148 5.75 -15.97 -9.81
CA LYS A 148 6.86 -16.58 -10.55
C LYS A 148 7.12 -18.04 -10.19
N LEU A 149 6.55 -18.53 -9.08
CA LEU A 149 6.73 -19.91 -8.67
C LEU A 149 6.11 -20.88 -9.72
N PRO A 150 6.88 -21.86 -10.21
CA PRO A 150 6.37 -22.86 -11.15
C PRO A 150 5.24 -23.69 -10.53
N ASN A 151 5.35 -23.98 -9.22
CA ASN A 151 4.33 -24.67 -8.43
C ASN A 151 4.00 -23.82 -7.21
N LYS A 152 2.75 -23.32 -7.15
CA LYS A 152 2.25 -22.46 -6.08
C LYS A 152 1.67 -23.27 -4.91
N THR A 153 2.45 -24.26 -4.43
CA THR A 153 2.11 -25.01 -3.21
C THR A 153 2.32 -24.13 -1.98
N GLU A 154 1.63 -24.46 -0.88
CA GLU A 154 1.81 -23.76 0.39
C GLU A 154 3.28 -23.75 0.83
N ALA A 155 3.99 -24.86 0.67
CA ALA A 155 5.39 -24.98 1.03
C ALA A 155 6.28 -24.04 0.21
N ASN A 156 6.07 -23.94 -1.11
CA ASN A 156 6.84 -23.08 -1.99
C ASN A 156 6.56 -21.59 -1.71
N ILE A 157 5.30 -21.24 -1.48
CA ILE A 157 4.93 -19.87 -1.11
C ILE A 157 5.59 -19.50 0.23
N ARG A 158 5.50 -20.36 1.26
CA ARG A 158 6.17 -20.14 2.55
C ARG A 158 7.67 -19.99 2.39
N GLY A 159 8.30 -20.79 1.54
CA GLY A 159 9.73 -20.69 1.24
C GLY A 159 10.15 -19.31 0.75
N ARG A 160 9.31 -18.62 -0.05
CA ARG A 160 9.58 -17.25 -0.49
C ARG A 160 9.50 -16.24 0.66
N PHE A 161 8.49 -16.38 1.53
CA PHE A 161 8.36 -15.51 2.71
C PHE A 161 9.49 -15.73 3.71
N GLU A 162 9.91 -16.99 3.96
CA GLU A 162 11.06 -17.31 4.83
C GLU A 162 12.36 -16.74 4.27
N LEU A 163 12.59 -16.87 2.95
CA LEU A 163 13.77 -16.31 2.29
C LEU A 163 13.86 -14.79 2.53
N MET A 164 12.78 -14.06 2.25
CA MET A 164 12.77 -12.61 2.40
C MET A 164 12.82 -12.17 3.86
N LYS A 165 12.17 -12.90 4.77
CA LYS A 165 12.30 -12.69 6.21
C LYS A 165 13.76 -12.81 6.67
N GLY A 166 14.50 -13.80 6.15
CA GLY A 166 15.93 -13.96 6.43
C GLY A 166 16.77 -12.75 6.01
N TYR A 167 16.48 -12.16 4.85
CA TYR A 167 17.13 -10.92 4.43
C TYR A 167 16.75 -9.74 5.33
N TYR A 168 15.48 -9.53 5.60
CA TYR A 168 15.02 -8.41 6.42
C TYR A 168 15.45 -8.49 7.89
N GLN A 169 15.77 -9.69 8.42
CA GLN A 169 16.39 -9.80 9.74
C GLN A 169 17.74 -9.09 9.82
N LYS A 170 18.45 -8.92 8.69
CA LYS A 170 19.71 -8.16 8.62
C LYS A 170 19.52 -6.65 8.83
N LEU A 171 18.32 -6.14 8.75
CA LEU A 171 17.98 -4.75 9.10
C LEU A 171 18.09 -4.46 10.61
N GLY A 172 18.15 -5.51 11.45
CA GLY A 172 18.20 -5.38 12.90
C GLY A 172 16.96 -4.68 13.46
N SER A 173 17.14 -3.49 14.05
CA SER A 173 16.05 -2.70 14.63
C SER A 173 15.40 -1.70 13.67
N VAL A 174 15.81 -1.63 12.40
CA VAL A 174 15.18 -0.72 11.42
C VAL A 174 13.78 -1.23 11.09
N PRO A 175 12.72 -0.46 11.38
CA PRO A 175 11.35 -0.86 11.06
C PRO A 175 11.16 -1.00 9.54
N LEU A 176 10.47 -2.06 9.13
CA LEU A 176 10.13 -2.31 7.73
C LEU A 176 8.70 -1.84 7.45
N LYS A 177 8.47 -1.20 6.31
CA LYS A 177 7.17 -0.89 5.72
C LYS A 177 7.12 -1.48 4.32
N ILE A 178 6.05 -2.20 4.00
CA ILE A 178 5.90 -2.91 2.72
C ILE A 178 4.77 -2.29 1.91
N CYS A 179 5.10 -1.88 0.69
CA CYS A 179 4.19 -1.69 -0.42
C CYS A 179 4.19 -2.98 -1.26
N LEU A 180 3.06 -3.42 -1.77
CA LEU A 180 2.99 -4.65 -2.55
C LEU A 180 3.26 -4.39 -4.02
N GLY A 181 3.99 -5.33 -4.65
CA GLY A 181 4.24 -5.39 -6.08
C GLY A 181 3.37 -6.42 -6.80
N ASN A 182 3.42 -6.40 -8.13
CA ASN A 182 2.60 -7.28 -8.95
C ASN A 182 3.01 -8.76 -8.88
N HIS A 183 4.23 -9.06 -8.47
CA HIS A 183 4.73 -10.42 -8.28
C HIS A 183 4.52 -10.98 -6.86
N ASP A 184 3.92 -10.21 -5.95
CA ASP A 184 3.75 -10.63 -4.54
C ASP A 184 2.51 -11.50 -4.31
N GLY A 185 1.67 -11.70 -5.34
CA GLY A 185 0.54 -12.61 -5.32
C GLY A 185 -0.70 -12.06 -4.60
N GLU A 186 -0.77 -10.77 -4.33
CA GLU A 186 -1.91 -10.11 -3.67
C GLU A 186 -2.80 -9.33 -4.64
N LEU A 187 -2.74 -9.62 -5.93
CA LEU A 187 -3.63 -9.06 -6.94
C LEU A 187 -5.09 -9.42 -6.64
N GLY A 188 -5.99 -8.48 -6.82
CA GLY A 188 -7.42 -8.67 -6.58
C GLY A 188 -8.02 -9.83 -7.39
N TYR A 189 -7.46 -10.11 -8.57
CA TYR A 189 -7.84 -11.22 -9.44
C TYR A 189 -7.02 -12.51 -9.23
N SER A 190 -6.06 -12.52 -8.29
CA SER A 190 -5.22 -13.70 -8.03
C SER A 190 -6.02 -14.85 -7.42
N SER A 191 -5.75 -16.06 -7.89
CA SER A 191 -6.35 -17.29 -7.37
C SER A 191 -5.71 -17.79 -6.06
N PHE A 192 -4.55 -17.29 -5.68
CA PHE A 192 -3.87 -17.68 -4.45
C PHE A 192 -3.82 -16.51 -3.46
N ASN A 193 -4.07 -16.83 -2.19
CA ASN A 193 -4.17 -15.85 -1.13
C ASN A 193 -2.89 -15.78 -0.31
N THR A 194 -2.05 -14.78 -0.57
CA THR A 194 -0.81 -14.54 0.18
C THR A 194 -1.01 -13.62 1.38
N LYS A 195 -2.17 -12.98 1.54
CA LYS A 195 -2.45 -12.08 2.68
C LYS A 195 -2.23 -12.74 4.02
N LYS A 196 -2.59 -14.04 4.16
CA LYS A 196 -2.36 -14.78 5.39
C LYS A 196 -0.86 -14.92 5.72
N TYR A 197 -0.01 -15.14 4.70
CA TYR A 197 1.43 -15.30 4.88
C TYR A 197 2.08 -13.96 5.23
N ARG A 198 1.71 -12.88 4.56
CA ARG A 198 2.17 -11.55 4.91
C ARG A 198 1.87 -11.21 6.37
N LYS A 199 0.67 -11.49 6.85
CA LYS A 199 0.30 -11.30 8.26
C LYS A 199 1.06 -12.21 9.23
N GLU A 200 1.36 -13.42 8.81
CA GLU A 200 2.09 -14.40 9.62
C GLU A 200 3.57 -14.03 9.75
N TYR A 201 4.22 -13.65 8.65
CA TYR A 201 5.66 -13.38 8.61
C TYR A 201 6.02 -11.93 8.95
N PHE A 202 5.12 -10.99 8.70
CA PHE A 202 5.30 -9.55 8.91
C PHE A 202 4.07 -8.97 9.64
N PRO A 203 3.86 -9.34 10.91
CA PRO A 203 2.65 -8.96 11.67
C PRO A 203 2.52 -7.45 11.88
N GLU A 204 3.60 -6.70 11.83
CA GLU A 204 3.62 -5.23 11.86
C GLU A 204 3.03 -4.59 10.59
N GLN A 205 2.98 -5.33 9.48
CA GLN A 205 2.28 -4.95 8.25
C GLN A 205 0.80 -5.28 8.37
N THR A 206 0.13 -4.60 9.28
CA THR A 206 -1.22 -4.93 9.75
C THR A 206 -2.32 -4.55 8.76
N GLY A 207 -3.41 -5.30 8.78
CA GLY A 207 -4.65 -5.04 8.08
C GLY A 207 -4.94 -6.02 6.94
N GLU A 208 -6.21 -6.06 6.55
CA GLU A 208 -6.70 -6.78 5.36
C GLU A 208 -6.25 -6.09 4.07
N LEU A 209 -5.98 -4.78 4.17
CA LEU A 209 -5.65 -3.89 3.08
C LEU A 209 -4.16 -3.59 3.07
N ALA A 210 -3.59 -3.47 1.88
CA ALA A 210 -2.18 -3.17 1.69
C ALA A 210 -1.90 -1.67 1.54
N TYR A 211 -2.93 -0.82 1.69
CA TYR A 211 -2.76 0.64 1.71
C TYR A 211 -2.93 1.18 3.14
N PHE A 212 -2.09 2.11 3.50
CA PHE A 212 -2.05 2.73 4.84
C PHE A 212 -1.32 4.06 4.81
N SER A 213 -1.39 4.81 5.91
CA SER A 213 -0.61 6.03 6.12
C SER A 213 -0.07 6.10 7.54
N PHE A 214 1.02 6.82 7.69
CA PHE A 214 1.64 7.13 8.99
C PHE A 214 2.34 8.48 8.91
N THR A 215 2.75 9.02 10.05
CA THR A 215 3.41 10.31 10.11
C THR A 215 4.80 10.22 10.74
N GLY A 216 5.68 11.12 10.35
CA GLY A 216 6.95 11.43 10.98
C GLY A 216 6.99 12.89 11.39
N PRO A 217 8.15 13.42 11.82
CA PRO A 217 8.30 14.84 12.11
C PRO A 217 8.06 15.67 10.85
N ASP A 218 6.91 16.36 10.79
CA ASP A 218 6.45 17.18 9.65
C ASP A 218 6.36 16.39 8.31
N GLN A 219 6.16 15.07 8.39
CA GLN A 219 6.11 14.14 7.27
C GLN A 219 4.79 13.36 7.26
N LEU A 220 4.11 13.30 6.11
CA LEU A 220 3.04 12.34 5.82
C LEU A 220 3.56 11.31 4.83
N HIS A 221 3.39 10.05 5.17
CA HIS A 221 3.70 8.90 4.33
C HIS A 221 2.40 8.17 3.97
N VAL A 222 2.16 7.99 2.67
CA VAL A 222 0.94 7.33 2.16
C VAL A 222 1.35 6.21 1.23
N VAL A 223 1.01 4.98 1.60
CA VAL A 223 1.22 3.79 0.78
C VAL A 223 -0.08 3.45 0.07
N LEU A 224 -0.02 3.32 -1.25
CA LEU A 224 -1.14 2.98 -2.12
C LEU A 224 -1.01 1.53 -2.61
N ASP A 225 -2.15 0.87 -2.76
CA ASP A 225 -2.26 -0.50 -3.24
C ASP A 225 -3.07 -0.53 -4.55
N PRO A 226 -2.43 -0.72 -5.70
CA PRO A 226 -3.13 -0.81 -6.98
C PRO A 226 -3.82 -2.16 -7.22
N PHE A 227 -3.69 -3.13 -6.31
CA PHE A 227 -4.07 -4.52 -6.58
C PHE A 227 -5.37 -4.98 -5.91
N THR A 228 -5.69 -4.48 -4.72
CA THR A 228 -6.86 -4.96 -3.93
C THR A 228 -8.18 -4.85 -4.69
N TYR A 229 -8.36 -3.79 -5.46
CA TYR A 229 -9.61 -3.51 -6.19
C TYR A 229 -9.53 -3.74 -7.70
N THR A 230 -8.35 -4.00 -8.23
CA THR A 230 -8.17 -4.45 -9.62
C THR A 230 -8.64 -5.88 -9.74
N MET A 231 -9.73 -6.12 -10.48
CA MET A 231 -10.48 -7.39 -10.47
C MET A 231 -9.95 -8.42 -11.46
N LYS A 232 -9.16 -8.00 -12.44
CA LYS A 232 -8.55 -8.88 -13.46
C LYS A 232 -7.26 -8.27 -13.97
N ASN A 233 -6.47 -9.09 -14.65
CA ASN A 233 -5.26 -8.58 -15.29
C ASN A 233 -5.65 -7.49 -16.29
N PRO A 234 -5.16 -6.27 -16.14
CA PRO A 234 -5.51 -5.17 -17.02
C PRO A 234 -5.10 -5.44 -18.46
N THR A 235 -5.98 -5.06 -19.36
CA THR A 235 -5.74 -5.06 -20.78
C THR A 235 -5.33 -3.67 -21.25
N ALA A 236 -5.16 -3.50 -22.56
CA ALA A 236 -4.90 -2.19 -23.16
C ALA A 236 -6.00 -1.13 -22.91
N ALA A 237 -7.15 -1.51 -22.36
CA ALA A 237 -8.23 -0.58 -22.03
C ALA A 237 -7.88 0.42 -20.91
N GLY A 238 -7.00 0.07 -20.03
CA GLY A 238 -6.34 1.03 -19.14
C GLY A 238 -7.08 1.38 -17.85
N TRP A 239 -8.38 1.54 -17.90
CA TRP A 239 -9.20 1.91 -16.73
C TRP A 239 -9.52 0.76 -15.78
N GLU A 240 -9.05 -0.45 -16.07
CA GLU A 240 -9.18 -1.63 -15.20
C GLU A 240 -8.24 -1.57 -13.99
N TRP A 241 -7.11 -0.90 -14.11
CA TRP A 241 -6.28 -0.57 -12.96
C TRP A 241 -6.96 0.48 -12.11
N THR A 242 -7.13 0.20 -10.82
CA THR A 242 -7.89 1.08 -9.94
C THR A 242 -7.46 0.96 -8.47
N LEU A 243 -7.41 2.10 -7.78
CA LEU A 243 -7.41 2.11 -6.31
C LEU A 243 -8.73 1.59 -5.74
N GLY A 244 -9.81 1.62 -6.52
CA GLY A 244 -11.17 1.44 -6.01
C GLY A 244 -11.66 2.66 -5.22
N LYS A 245 -12.98 2.88 -5.25
CA LYS A 245 -13.58 4.07 -4.60
C LYS A 245 -13.25 4.19 -3.12
N ALA A 246 -13.19 3.06 -2.41
CA ALA A 246 -12.92 3.06 -0.97
C ALA A 246 -11.50 3.57 -0.65
N GLN A 247 -10.49 3.13 -1.40
CA GLN A 247 -9.12 3.60 -1.20
C GLN A 247 -8.95 5.04 -1.69
N TYR A 248 -9.60 5.40 -2.80
CA TYR A 248 -9.59 6.77 -3.31
C TYR A 248 -10.16 7.75 -2.28
N ASP A 249 -11.33 7.47 -1.71
CA ASP A 249 -11.95 8.33 -0.69
C ASP A 249 -11.07 8.44 0.55
N TRP A 250 -10.46 7.33 0.98
CA TRP A 250 -9.51 7.32 2.06
C TRP A 250 -8.26 8.19 1.74
N LEU A 251 -7.75 8.15 0.51
CA LEU A 251 -6.63 8.99 0.08
C LEU A 251 -7.00 10.47 0.15
N VAL A 252 -8.18 10.86 -0.37
CA VAL A 252 -8.71 12.22 -0.30
C VAL A 252 -8.78 12.69 1.16
N ASP A 253 -9.38 11.88 2.03
CA ASP A 253 -9.52 12.23 3.45
C ASP A 253 -8.16 12.31 4.17
N THR A 254 -7.23 11.42 3.85
CA THR A 254 -5.87 11.41 4.42
C THR A 254 -5.13 12.69 4.05
N LEU A 255 -5.11 13.05 2.77
CA LEU A 255 -4.42 14.25 2.29
C LEU A 255 -5.08 15.54 2.81
N LYS A 256 -6.41 15.60 2.82
CA LYS A 256 -7.19 16.75 3.29
C LYS A 256 -6.96 17.06 4.77
N ASN A 257 -6.81 16.02 5.59
CA ASN A 257 -6.65 16.20 7.04
C ASN A 257 -5.17 16.35 7.47
N SER A 258 -4.22 16.17 6.54
CA SER A 258 -2.79 16.29 6.83
C SER A 258 -2.37 17.75 6.94
N LYS A 259 -1.57 18.03 7.98
CA LYS A 259 -0.92 19.33 8.21
C LYS A 259 0.57 19.29 7.93
N GLU A 260 1.11 18.12 7.68
CA GLU A 260 2.52 17.88 7.43
C GLU A 260 2.96 18.59 6.14
N LYS A 261 4.14 19.23 6.17
CA LYS A 261 4.71 19.94 5.03
C LYS A 261 5.19 18.99 3.95
N HIS A 262 5.90 17.94 4.38
CA HIS A 262 6.46 16.95 3.46
C HIS A 262 5.48 15.80 3.29
N LYS A 263 4.99 15.61 2.06
CA LYS A 263 4.05 14.52 1.74
C LYS A 263 4.64 13.60 0.70
N PHE A 264 4.70 12.32 1.04
CA PHE A 264 5.30 11.25 0.26
C PHE A 264 4.26 10.20 -0.10
N ILE A 265 4.13 9.88 -1.38
CA ILE A 265 3.29 8.80 -1.89
C ILE A 265 4.20 7.64 -2.32
N TYR A 266 3.82 6.44 -1.95
CA TYR A 266 4.48 5.18 -2.30
C TYR A 266 3.50 4.29 -3.04
N ILE A 267 3.90 3.79 -4.19
CA ILE A 267 3.11 2.88 -5.00
C ILE A 267 4.07 2.03 -5.84
N HIS A 268 3.74 0.76 -6.08
CA HIS A 268 4.62 -0.07 -6.90
C HIS A 268 4.70 0.43 -8.34
N HIS A 269 3.55 0.66 -8.99
CA HIS A 269 3.47 1.27 -10.31
C HIS A 269 2.26 2.21 -10.41
N LEU A 270 2.29 3.12 -11.39
CA LEU A 270 1.19 4.05 -11.61
C LEU A 270 -0.04 3.34 -12.21
N LEU A 271 -1.22 3.92 -12.01
CA LEU A 271 -2.50 3.40 -12.51
C LEU A 271 -2.81 3.96 -13.91
N VAL A 272 -1.98 3.60 -14.86
CA VAL A 272 -1.97 4.19 -16.21
C VAL A 272 -2.46 3.24 -17.31
N GLY A 273 -2.87 2.04 -16.93
CA GLY A 273 -3.57 1.11 -17.80
C GLY A 273 -2.80 0.53 -18.98
N ASP A 274 -1.53 0.71 -19.02
CA ASP A 274 -0.66 -0.10 -19.86
C ASP A 274 -0.56 -1.51 -19.24
N PRO A 275 -0.63 -2.61 -20.02
CA PRO A 275 -0.50 -3.96 -19.47
C PRO A 275 0.80 -4.19 -18.69
N THR A 276 1.85 -3.44 -19.01
CA THR A 276 3.12 -3.47 -18.31
C THR A 276 3.17 -2.45 -17.16
N SER A 277 2.37 -1.39 -17.21
CA SER A 277 2.36 -0.24 -16.28
C SER A 277 3.74 0.39 -16.05
N ARG A 278 4.64 0.24 -17.03
CA ARG A 278 6.02 0.73 -16.99
C ARG A 278 6.11 2.15 -17.54
N GLY A 279 7.09 2.91 -17.07
CA GLY A 279 7.38 4.28 -17.48
C GLY A 279 7.12 5.30 -16.37
N GLY A 280 7.42 6.55 -16.67
CA GLY A 280 7.41 7.66 -15.73
C GLY A 280 6.33 8.70 -16.01
N VAL A 281 6.74 9.99 -15.98
CA VAL A 281 5.81 11.11 -16.18
C VAL A 281 5.17 11.15 -17.56
N GLU A 282 5.80 10.55 -18.56
CA GLU A 282 5.28 10.47 -19.93
C GLU A 282 3.94 9.73 -20.01
N ILE A 283 3.70 8.82 -19.07
CA ILE A 283 2.45 8.06 -18.99
C ILE A 283 1.56 8.49 -17.82
N ALA A 284 2.08 9.29 -16.87
CA ALA A 284 1.34 9.66 -15.64
C ALA A 284 0.02 10.41 -15.91
N MET A 285 -0.14 11.05 -17.09
CA MET A 285 -1.38 11.74 -17.43
C MET A 285 -2.50 10.82 -17.93
N LYS A 286 -2.27 9.50 -17.98
CA LYS A 286 -3.26 8.51 -18.46
C LYS A 286 -4.12 7.94 -17.33
N ASN A 287 -5.29 7.47 -17.74
CA ASN A 287 -6.28 6.69 -16.98
C ASN A 287 -6.55 7.26 -15.57
N GLU A 288 -6.69 6.41 -14.56
CA GLU A 288 -7.07 6.86 -13.21
C GLU A 288 -6.06 7.82 -12.58
N TRP A 289 -4.77 7.72 -12.95
CA TRP A 289 -3.74 8.60 -12.42
C TRP A 289 -3.87 10.03 -12.93
N GLY A 290 -3.93 10.24 -14.26
CA GLY A 290 -3.94 11.57 -14.86
C GLY A 290 -5.23 11.97 -15.57
N GLY A 291 -6.19 11.06 -15.70
CA GLY A 291 -7.55 11.36 -16.22
C GLY A 291 -7.73 11.26 -17.72
N LYS A 292 -6.67 11.02 -18.51
CA LYS A 292 -6.76 10.94 -19.97
C LYS A 292 -6.88 9.50 -20.47
N ASN A 293 -7.66 9.31 -21.51
CA ASN A 293 -7.66 8.09 -22.32
C ASN A 293 -6.32 7.92 -23.06
N ASN A 294 -6.08 6.74 -23.64
CA ASN A 294 -4.85 6.48 -24.39
C ASN A 294 -4.71 7.38 -25.64
N ASP A 295 -5.82 7.87 -26.20
CA ASP A 295 -5.86 8.81 -27.32
C ASP A 295 -5.63 10.29 -26.90
N GLY A 296 -5.42 10.54 -25.60
CA GLY A 296 -5.19 11.89 -25.04
C GLY A 296 -6.44 12.67 -24.66
N THR A 297 -7.63 12.19 -24.99
CA THR A 297 -8.90 12.84 -24.58
C THR A 297 -9.12 12.66 -23.08
N TYR A 298 -9.82 13.64 -22.44
CA TYR A 298 -10.18 13.51 -21.03
C TYR A 298 -11.30 12.46 -20.87
N GLY A 299 -11.07 11.49 -19.99
CA GLY A 299 -11.98 10.37 -19.78
C GLY A 299 -12.34 10.09 -18.32
N PHE A 300 -11.83 10.88 -17.36
CA PHE A 300 -11.95 10.54 -15.94
C PHE A 300 -13.38 10.48 -15.46
N ASP A 301 -14.19 11.49 -15.74
CA ASP A 301 -15.58 11.59 -15.24
C ASP A 301 -16.46 10.46 -15.77
N ALA A 302 -16.22 10.02 -17.00
CA ALA A 302 -16.95 8.91 -17.62
C ALA A 302 -16.55 7.54 -16.99
N ASN A 303 -15.27 7.36 -16.66
CA ASN A 303 -14.75 6.09 -16.14
C ASN A 303 -14.75 6.02 -14.60
N ARG A 304 -14.80 7.18 -13.93
CA ARG A 304 -14.83 7.32 -12.46
C ARG A 304 -15.90 8.29 -12.01
N PRO A 305 -17.19 8.02 -12.31
CA PRO A 305 -18.27 8.95 -11.97
C PRO A 305 -18.34 9.17 -10.44
N GLY A 306 -18.37 10.44 -10.06
CA GLY A 306 -18.47 10.85 -8.66
C GLY A 306 -17.17 10.72 -7.83
N TRP A 307 -16.00 10.52 -8.48
CA TRP A 307 -14.72 10.51 -7.75
C TRP A 307 -14.13 11.91 -7.57
N GLY A 308 -14.48 12.85 -8.44
CA GLY A 308 -14.07 14.24 -8.36
C GLY A 308 -12.87 14.56 -9.23
N LYS A 309 -11.67 14.05 -8.96
CA LYS A 309 -10.45 14.42 -9.69
C LYS A 309 -9.54 13.22 -9.94
N PRO A 310 -8.75 13.21 -11.04
CA PRO A 310 -7.66 12.27 -11.23
C PRO A 310 -6.65 12.33 -10.06
N ILE A 311 -5.96 11.21 -9.82
CA ILE A 311 -5.02 11.11 -8.68
C ILE A 311 -3.95 12.20 -8.77
N HIS A 312 -3.32 12.40 -9.92
CA HIS A 312 -2.29 13.45 -10.08
C HIS A 312 -2.79 14.83 -9.67
N GLN A 313 -4.01 15.22 -10.11
CA GLN A 313 -4.59 16.51 -9.73
C GLN A 313 -4.87 16.60 -8.22
N LEU A 314 -5.30 15.49 -7.62
CA LEU A 314 -5.49 15.41 -6.17
C LEU A 314 -4.17 15.64 -5.43
N LEU A 315 -3.08 15.02 -5.91
CA LEU A 315 -1.75 15.18 -5.31
C LEU A 315 -1.26 16.64 -5.41
N LEU A 316 -1.54 17.32 -6.51
CA LEU A 316 -1.23 18.76 -6.68
C LEU A 316 -2.00 19.64 -5.70
N ASP A 317 -3.33 19.43 -5.61
CA ASP A 317 -4.20 20.24 -4.75
C ASP A 317 -3.77 20.17 -3.27
N TYR A 318 -3.27 19.01 -2.82
CA TYR A 318 -2.82 18.81 -1.45
C TYR A 318 -1.29 18.96 -1.28
N LYS A 319 -0.59 19.51 -2.29
CA LYS A 319 0.85 19.84 -2.24
C LYS A 319 1.70 18.61 -1.87
N VAL A 320 1.44 17.48 -2.51
CA VAL A 320 2.31 16.31 -2.42
C VAL A 320 3.64 16.63 -3.10
N GLY A 321 4.75 16.29 -2.45
CA GLY A 321 6.09 16.58 -2.95
C GLY A 321 6.70 15.48 -3.79
N PHE A 322 6.37 14.24 -3.47
CA PHE A 322 7.04 13.08 -4.03
C PHE A 322 6.08 11.93 -4.30
N VAL A 323 6.28 11.28 -5.42
CA VAL A 323 5.75 9.95 -5.73
C VAL A 323 6.94 9.02 -5.96
N PHE A 324 7.11 8.03 -5.09
CA PHE A 324 8.10 6.98 -5.23
C PHE A 324 7.46 5.73 -5.81
N LYS A 325 8.06 5.16 -6.85
CA LYS A 325 7.59 3.92 -7.47
C LYS A 325 8.73 2.95 -7.76
N GLY A 326 8.44 1.65 -7.80
CA GLY A 326 9.30 0.56 -8.22
C GLY A 326 9.01 0.11 -9.64
N HIS A 327 8.94 -1.22 -9.85
CA HIS A 327 8.49 -1.93 -11.04
C HIS A 327 9.44 -1.88 -12.25
N ASP A 328 10.12 -0.79 -12.49
CA ASP A 328 11.00 -0.61 -13.65
C ASP A 328 12.46 -0.97 -13.39
N HIS A 329 12.83 -1.23 -12.13
CA HIS A 329 14.18 -1.58 -11.68
C HIS A 329 15.25 -0.53 -12.01
N LEU A 330 14.85 0.73 -12.22
CA LEU A 330 15.72 1.82 -12.66
C LEU A 330 15.73 2.94 -11.63
N TYR A 331 16.86 3.62 -11.50
CA TYR A 331 16.86 4.95 -10.88
C TYR A 331 16.54 5.98 -11.96
N VAL A 332 15.38 6.60 -11.89
CA VAL A 332 15.03 7.74 -12.74
C VAL A 332 14.33 8.80 -11.92
N LYS A 333 14.92 10.00 -11.83
CA LYS A 333 14.31 11.17 -11.23
C LYS A 333 13.64 12.00 -12.32
N GLN A 334 12.34 12.21 -12.21
CA GLN A 334 11.56 13.09 -13.10
C GLN A 334 10.78 14.12 -12.28
N GLU A 335 10.22 15.12 -12.94
CA GLU A 335 9.35 16.12 -12.34
C GLU A 335 8.16 16.40 -13.27
N LEU A 336 6.97 16.46 -12.71
CA LEU A 336 5.74 16.85 -13.39
C LEU A 336 4.93 17.76 -12.48
N ASP A 337 4.65 18.99 -12.96
CA ASP A 337 3.86 19.99 -12.23
C ASP A 337 4.35 20.27 -10.80
N GLY A 338 5.68 20.18 -10.57
CA GLY A 338 6.29 20.41 -9.26
C GLY A 338 6.27 19.20 -8.32
N ILE A 339 5.74 18.06 -8.74
CA ILE A 339 5.85 16.78 -8.02
C ILE A 339 7.05 16.01 -8.56
N ILE A 340 7.93 15.54 -7.68
CA ILE A 340 9.01 14.63 -8.05
C ILE A 340 8.44 13.22 -8.18
N TYR A 341 8.57 12.63 -9.37
CA TYR A 341 8.33 11.22 -9.66
C TYR A 341 9.68 10.51 -9.67
N GLN A 342 9.91 9.71 -8.62
CA GLN A 342 11.16 9.00 -8.46
C GLN A 342 10.93 7.50 -8.64
N THR A 343 11.45 6.95 -9.73
CA THR A 343 11.56 5.50 -9.90
C THR A 343 12.77 5.01 -9.11
N VAL A 344 12.57 3.98 -8.31
CA VAL A 344 13.55 3.45 -7.36
C VAL A 344 14.25 2.24 -7.98
N PRO A 345 15.59 2.18 -7.91
CA PRO A 345 16.34 1.10 -8.53
C PRO A 345 16.20 -0.22 -7.77
N GLN A 346 16.47 -1.33 -8.47
CA GLN A 346 16.59 -2.65 -7.86
C GLN A 346 17.82 -2.69 -6.91
N PRO A 347 17.68 -3.15 -5.65
CA PRO A 347 18.76 -3.14 -4.67
C PRO A 347 19.73 -4.33 -4.79
N SER A 348 19.41 -5.31 -5.65
CA SER A 348 20.05 -6.64 -5.71
C SER A 348 20.64 -6.98 -7.08
N HIS A 349 20.47 -6.11 -8.09
CA HIS A 349 20.94 -6.42 -9.45
C HIS A 349 22.48 -6.44 -9.51
N PRO A 350 23.10 -7.47 -10.11
CA PRO A 350 24.56 -7.58 -10.14
C PRO A 350 25.26 -6.64 -11.12
N GLY A 351 24.50 -5.97 -12.01
CA GLY A 351 25.03 -5.04 -13.01
C GLY A 351 24.71 -3.59 -12.69
N ASP A 352 25.46 -2.70 -13.28
CA ASP A 352 25.33 -1.23 -13.14
C ASP A 352 24.75 -0.55 -14.39
N LYS A 353 24.37 -1.32 -15.39
CA LYS A 353 23.85 -0.78 -16.65
C LYS A 353 22.44 -0.22 -16.45
N ILE A 354 22.24 0.97 -17.00
CA ILE A 354 20.94 1.59 -17.10
C ILE A 354 20.54 1.78 -18.57
N ASN A 355 19.32 1.43 -18.90
CA ASN A 355 18.69 1.76 -20.17
C ASN A 355 17.35 2.47 -19.92
N VAL A 356 17.40 3.76 -19.67
CA VAL A 356 16.21 4.57 -19.42
C VAL A 356 15.20 4.54 -20.57
N ASN A 357 15.68 4.34 -21.81
CA ASN A 357 14.80 4.28 -22.97
C ASN A 357 13.98 2.99 -23.03
N GLN A 358 14.35 1.96 -22.28
CA GLN A 358 13.70 0.64 -22.29
C GLN A 358 12.20 0.73 -21.99
N TYR A 359 11.79 1.67 -21.12
CA TYR A 359 10.40 1.82 -20.68
C TYR A 359 9.82 3.20 -21.01
N GLY A 360 10.35 3.87 -22.07
CA GLY A 360 9.79 5.10 -22.59
C GLY A 360 10.06 6.34 -21.72
N TYR A 361 11.07 6.31 -20.87
CA TYR A 361 11.55 7.52 -20.18
C TYR A 361 12.25 8.44 -21.18
N ILE A 362 11.71 9.64 -21.38
CA ILE A 362 12.23 10.64 -22.31
C ILE A 362 12.90 11.78 -21.54
N SER A 363 12.34 12.11 -20.37
CA SER A 363 12.79 13.22 -19.54
C SER A 363 13.42 12.74 -18.22
N GLY A 364 14.09 13.66 -17.53
CA GLY A 364 14.64 13.42 -16.21
C GLY A 364 16.08 12.91 -16.21
N LYS A 365 16.52 12.43 -15.04
CA LYS A 365 17.89 11.95 -14.80
C LYS A 365 17.87 10.48 -14.43
N GLY A 366 18.46 9.65 -15.28
CA GLY A 366 18.73 8.24 -14.99
C GLY A 366 20.17 8.05 -14.47
N VAL A 367 20.35 7.16 -13.50
CA VAL A 367 21.65 6.78 -12.94
C VAL A 367 21.69 5.26 -12.78
N GLY A 368 22.79 4.63 -13.20
CA GLY A 368 23.01 3.18 -13.06
C GLY A 368 23.45 2.79 -11.65
N GLY A 369 23.33 1.49 -11.36
CA GLY A 369 23.78 0.86 -10.14
C GLY A 369 22.64 0.36 -9.25
N SER A 370 22.99 -0.56 -8.36
CA SER A 370 22.09 -1.16 -7.37
C SER A 370 22.28 -0.51 -6.02
N GLY A 371 21.17 -0.28 -5.32
CA GLY A 371 21.23 0.40 -4.02
C GLY A 371 19.84 0.83 -3.55
N PHE A 372 19.80 1.88 -2.78
CA PHE A 372 18.58 2.41 -2.16
C PHE A 372 18.61 3.94 -2.11
N LEU A 373 17.46 4.54 -1.85
CA LEU A 373 17.35 5.97 -1.62
C LEU A 373 17.35 6.25 -0.11
N LYS A 374 18.16 7.19 0.33
CA LYS A 374 18.06 7.83 1.64
C LYS A 374 17.36 9.17 1.46
N VAL A 375 16.26 9.36 2.17
CA VAL A 375 15.52 10.63 2.19
C VAL A 375 15.64 11.24 3.56
N SER A 376 15.94 12.55 3.62
CA SER A 376 16.02 13.31 4.87
C SER A 376 15.29 14.63 4.73
N THR A 377 14.50 15.02 5.75
CA THR A 377 13.81 16.32 5.77
C THR A 377 14.40 17.25 6.82
N SER A 378 14.45 18.53 6.53
CA SER A 378 14.85 19.58 7.47
C SER A 378 14.17 20.90 7.10
N GLY A 379 13.34 21.43 7.98
CA GLY A 379 12.56 22.64 7.72
C GLY A 379 11.66 22.47 6.48
N ASN A 380 11.91 23.26 5.44
CA ASN A 380 11.16 23.20 4.18
C ASN A 380 11.87 22.36 3.11
N GLN A 381 12.96 21.69 3.43
CA GLN A 381 13.76 20.95 2.46
C GLN A 381 13.67 19.45 2.67
N ALA A 382 13.50 18.70 1.58
CA ALA A 382 13.72 17.28 1.52
C ALA A 382 14.93 17.00 0.61
N LYS A 383 15.88 16.23 1.11
CA LYS A 383 17.08 15.78 0.40
C LYS A 383 16.97 14.29 0.10
N VAL A 384 17.29 13.88 -1.11
CA VAL A 384 17.35 12.48 -1.54
C VAL A 384 18.78 12.18 -1.99
N ASP A 385 19.36 11.13 -1.42
CA ASP A 385 20.65 10.56 -1.81
C ASP A 385 20.42 9.16 -2.38
N PHE A 386 20.89 8.87 -3.58
CA PHE A 386 20.99 7.50 -4.11
C PHE A 386 22.30 6.89 -3.65
N ILE A 387 22.23 5.90 -2.79
CA ILE A 387 23.37 5.22 -2.19
C ILE A 387 23.49 3.82 -2.77
N LEU A 388 24.62 3.50 -3.37
CA LEU A 388 24.91 2.19 -3.93
C LEU A 388 25.20 1.15 -2.84
N PHE A 389 25.16 -0.12 -3.22
CA PHE A 389 25.42 -1.26 -2.32
C PHE A 389 26.84 -1.20 -1.69
N ASP A 390 27.80 -0.53 -2.32
CA ASP A 390 29.15 -0.33 -1.80
C ASP A 390 29.31 0.94 -0.94
N GLY A 391 28.24 1.71 -0.75
CA GLY A 391 28.17 2.91 0.07
C GLY A 391 28.47 4.21 -0.66
N LYS A 392 28.80 4.17 -1.96
CA LYS A 392 28.98 5.39 -2.74
C LYS A 392 27.65 6.09 -2.99
N VAL A 393 27.67 7.44 -2.95
CA VAL A 393 26.54 8.27 -3.37
C VAL A 393 26.62 8.50 -4.86
N ALA A 394 25.70 7.90 -5.61
CA ALA A 394 25.65 7.99 -7.07
C ALA A 394 24.89 9.23 -7.57
N ASP A 395 23.91 9.70 -6.79
CA ASP A 395 23.17 10.95 -7.06
C ASP A 395 22.68 11.58 -5.77
N THR A 396 22.48 12.90 -5.82
CA THR A 396 21.86 13.66 -4.74
C THR A 396 21.07 14.83 -5.31
N TYR A 397 19.92 15.09 -4.73
CA TYR A 397 19.13 16.29 -5.04
C TYR A 397 18.29 16.73 -3.85
N THR A 398 17.80 17.96 -3.91
CA THR A 398 16.92 18.54 -2.91
C THR A 398 15.66 19.10 -3.56
N ARG A 399 14.56 19.10 -2.80
CA ARG A 399 13.32 19.78 -3.11
C ARG A 399 12.89 20.65 -1.95
N ASN A 400 12.51 21.87 -2.22
CA ASN A 400 11.88 22.76 -1.25
C ASN A 400 10.36 22.67 -1.34
N VAL A 401 9.67 22.75 -0.19
CA VAL A 401 8.21 22.71 -0.07
C VAL A 401 7.66 24.13 -0.07
#